data_7bd90914cc56ef03a65915665ab31f9f
#
_entry.id   7bd90914cc56ef03a65915665ab31f9f
#
_cell.length_a   1.000
_cell.length_b   1.000
_cell.length_c   1.000
_cell.angle_alpha   90.00
_cell.angle_beta   90.00
_cell.angle_gamma   90.00
#
_symmetry.space_group_name_H-M   'P 1'
#
loop_
_entity.id
_entity.type
_entity.pdbx_description
1 polymer ?
#
loop_
_entity_poly.entity_id
_entity_poly.type
_entity_poly.pdbx_seq_one_letter_code
_entity_poly.pdbx_strand_id
1 'polypeptide(L)'
;NVTGALAASTSDGNINVQKIAGSVEVKSSDGDIRLESINGDARASTSDGNISVVRITGNTSLKTSDGNISFEDLSGSLTASTSDGNVTGNVLELKRELTIKTSDGNIAVTIPGRLGLDLNIKGESLVVPLTNFTGQSDEKSIQGKSNGGGTPVNLSTSGNVTLSYR
;
A
#
# COMPACT_ATOMS: atom_id res chain seq x y z
N ASN A 1 -15.13 4.02 -20.31
CA ASN A 1 -14.45 2.80 -19.86
C ASN A 1 -13.57 2.27 -21.00
N VAL A 2 -12.29 2.09 -20.72
CA VAL A 2 -11.36 1.40 -21.62
C VAL A 2 -11.21 -0.03 -21.13
N THR A 3 -11.28 -0.98 -22.05
CA THR A 3 -11.12 -2.41 -21.76
C THR A 3 -9.78 -2.89 -22.32
N GLY A 4 -8.97 -3.57 -21.53
CA GLY A 4 -7.67 -4.10 -21.92
C GLY A 4 -6.51 -3.52 -21.11
N ALA A 5 -5.29 -3.83 -21.53
CA ALA A 5 -4.09 -3.34 -20.86
C ALA A 5 -3.76 -1.90 -21.29
N LEU A 6 -3.42 -1.05 -20.33
CA LEU A 6 -2.94 0.31 -20.56
C LEU A 6 -1.50 0.43 -20.07
N ALA A 7 -0.61 0.96 -20.91
CA ALA A 7 0.73 1.35 -20.52
C ALA A 7 0.96 2.82 -20.89
N ALA A 8 1.51 3.61 -19.96
CA ALA A 8 1.86 5.00 -20.20
C ALA A 8 3.16 5.36 -19.48
N SER A 9 3.97 6.20 -20.09
CA SER A 9 5.20 6.70 -19.46
C SER A 9 5.47 8.14 -19.85
N THR A 10 6.06 8.91 -18.93
CA THR A 10 6.52 10.27 -19.14
C THR A 10 7.78 10.52 -18.31
N SER A 11 8.54 11.56 -18.63
CA SER A 11 9.63 12.02 -17.77
C SER A 11 9.13 13.03 -16.74
N ASP A 12 8.53 14.13 -17.20
CA ASP A 12 8.25 15.30 -16.33
C ASP A 12 6.75 15.55 -16.09
N GLY A 13 5.88 14.79 -16.74
CA GLY A 13 4.44 15.05 -16.71
C GLY A 13 3.65 14.21 -15.70
N ASN A 14 2.57 14.74 -15.21
CA ASN A 14 1.63 13.99 -14.39
C ASN A 14 0.84 12.98 -15.22
N ILE A 15 0.59 11.81 -14.65
CA ILE A 15 -0.23 10.77 -15.27
C ILE A 15 -1.53 10.64 -14.49
N ASN A 16 -2.65 10.78 -15.20
CA ASN A 16 -3.98 10.56 -14.62
C ASN A 16 -4.73 9.51 -15.45
N VAL A 17 -5.03 8.37 -14.82
CA VAL A 17 -5.74 7.25 -15.45
C VAL A 17 -6.99 6.93 -14.68
N GLN A 18 -8.12 6.84 -15.40
CA GLN A 18 -9.42 6.60 -14.76
C GLN A 18 -10.27 5.60 -15.56
N LYS A 19 -11.07 4.80 -14.82
CA LYS A 19 -12.13 3.93 -15.38
C LYS A 19 -11.61 2.90 -16.40
N ILE A 20 -10.61 2.12 -16.00
CA ILE A 20 -10.04 1.05 -16.79
C ILE A 20 -10.57 -0.31 -16.32
N ALA A 21 -11.05 -1.13 -17.26
CA ALA A 21 -11.31 -2.54 -17.03
C ALA A 21 -10.17 -3.36 -17.65
N GLY A 22 -9.15 -3.64 -16.85
CA GLY A 22 -7.93 -4.32 -17.25
C GLY A 22 -6.71 -3.86 -16.49
N SER A 23 -5.53 -4.33 -16.88
CA SER A 23 -4.28 -3.97 -16.20
C SER A 23 -3.78 -2.58 -16.59
N VAL A 24 -3.20 -1.87 -15.64
CA VAL A 24 -2.58 -0.55 -15.82
C VAL A 24 -1.13 -0.59 -15.39
N GLU A 25 -0.23 -0.16 -16.25
CA GLU A 25 1.18 0.09 -15.91
C GLU A 25 1.56 1.51 -16.30
N VAL A 26 1.96 2.32 -15.32
CA VAL A 26 2.34 3.72 -15.55
C VAL A 26 3.65 4.05 -14.89
N LYS A 27 4.48 4.86 -15.58
CA LYS A 27 5.78 5.30 -15.10
C LYS A 27 5.99 6.79 -15.36
N SER A 28 6.52 7.49 -14.37
CA SER A 28 7.03 8.86 -14.50
C SER A 28 8.43 8.94 -13.88
N SER A 29 9.18 10.00 -14.17
CA SER A 29 10.34 10.33 -13.34
C SER A 29 9.93 11.35 -12.27
N ASP A 30 9.46 12.52 -12.66
CA ASP A 30 9.23 13.64 -11.75
C ASP A 30 7.74 13.97 -11.52
N GLY A 31 6.85 13.38 -12.32
CA GLY A 31 5.42 13.68 -12.26
C GLY A 31 4.63 12.84 -11.27
N ASP A 32 3.56 13.42 -10.76
CA ASP A 32 2.58 12.72 -9.94
C ASP A 32 1.78 11.69 -10.75
N ILE A 33 1.45 10.57 -10.12
CA ILE A 33 0.62 9.53 -10.72
C ILE A 33 -0.70 9.41 -9.94
N ARG A 34 -1.82 9.51 -10.65
CA ARG A 34 -3.15 9.27 -10.11
C ARG A 34 -3.85 8.17 -10.89
N LEU A 35 -4.26 7.10 -10.19
CA LEU A 35 -5.08 6.02 -10.73
C LEU A 35 -6.42 5.98 -10.02
N GLU A 36 -7.52 5.91 -10.76
CA GLU A 36 -8.86 5.89 -10.18
C GLU A 36 -9.79 4.91 -10.90
N SER A 37 -10.49 4.08 -10.13
CA SER A 37 -11.47 3.11 -10.64
C SER A 37 -10.87 2.14 -11.66
N ILE A 38 -9.87 1.39 -11.22
CA ILE A 38 -9.21 0.36 -12.02
C ILE A 38 -9.74 -1.01 -11.58
N ASN A 39 -10.34 -1.73 -12.51
CA ASN A 39 -10.76 -3.11 -12.30
C ASN A 39 -9.77 -4.05 -12.98
N GLY A 40 -8.70 -4.37 -12.28
CA GLY A 40 -7.56 -5.15 -12.73
C GLY A 40 -6.30 -4.81 -11.96
N ASP A 41 -5.17 -5.39 -12.36
CA ASP A 41 -3.88 -5.14 -11.70
C ASP A 41 -3.37 -3.74 -12.03
N ALA A 42 -2.80 -3.05 -11.04
CA ALA A 42 -2.26 -1.71 -11.19
C ALA A 42 -0.78 -1.65 -10.78
N ARG A 43 0.06 -1.10 -11.65
CA ARG A 43 1.46 -0.83 -11.36
C ARG A 43 1.77 0.63 -11.65
N ALA A 44 2.23 1.36 -10.64
CA ALA A 44 2.64 2.76 -10.77
C ALA A 44 4.05 2.95 -10.19
N SER A 45 4.90 3.66 -10.93
CA SER A 45 6.25 3.97 -10.48
C SER A 45 6.64 5.39 -10.89
N THR A 46 7.20 6.15 -9.94
CA THR A 46 7.81 7.45 -10.20
C THR A 46 9.10 7.58 -9.36
N SER A 47 9.93 8.57 -9.59
CA SER A 47 11.06 8.86 -8.69
C SER A 47 10.65 9.91 -7.65
N ASP A 48 10.30 11.11 -8.09
CA ASP A 48 10.08 12.25 -7.18
C ASP A 48 8.60 12.60 -6.98
N GLY A 49 7.71 12.07 -7.81
CA GLY A 49 6.28 12.34 -7.73
C GLY A 49 5.52 11.55 -6.67
N ASN A 50 4.37 12.05 -6.28
CA ASN A 50 3.45 11.34 -5.42
C ASN A 50 2.62 10.32 -6.21
N ILE A 51 2.22 9.24 -5.54
CA ILE A 51 1.32 8.25 -6.12
C ILE A 51 0.01 8.23 -5.32
N SER A 52 -1.09 8.48 -6.01
CA SER A 52 -2.43 8.40 -5.42
C SER A 52 -3.29 7.40 -6.17
N VAL A 53 -3.83 6.42 -5.47
CA VAL A 53 -4.73 5.42 -6.06
C VAL A 53 -6.05 5.34 -5.31
N VAL A 54 -7.15 5.27 -6.05
CA VAL A 54 -8.51 5.25 -5.49
C VAL A 54 -9.34 4.19 -6.21
N ARG A 55 -9.98 3.30 -5.45
CA ARG A 55 -10.86 2.24 -5.96
C ARG A 55 -10.17 1.32 -6.99
N ILE A 56 -9.17 0.61 -6.53
CA ILE A 56 -8.48 -0.41 -7.33
C ILE A 56 -8.94 -1.80 -6.88
N THR A 57 -9.28 -2.65 -7.87
CA THR A 57 -9.62 -4.05 -7.62
C THR A 57 -8.62 -4.94 -8.33
N GLY A 58 -7.70 -5.56 -7.60
CA GLY A 58 -6.64 -6.41 -8.15
C GLY A 58 -5.34 -6.32 -7.35
N ASN A 59 -4.25 -6.83 -7.94
CA ASN A 59 -2.92 -6.70 -7.34
C ASN A 59 -2.38 -5.30 -7.64
N THR A 60 -1.98 -4.58 -6.61
CA THR A 60 -1.50 -3.21 -6.73
C THR A 60 -0.02 -3.12 -6.31
N SER A 61 0.80 -2.54 -7.17
CA SER A 61 2.23 -2.30 -6.92
C SER A 61 2.57 -0.83 -7.13
N LEU A 62 2.95 -0.14 -6.06
CA LEU A 62 3.24 1.30 -6.06
C LEU A 62 4.67 1.53 -5.62
N LYS A 63 5.43 2.31 -6.38
CA LYS A 63 6.83 2.61 -6.06
C LYS A 63 7.16 4.06 -6.36
N THR A 64 7.72 4.76 -5.39
CA THR A 64 8.38 6.06 -5.58
C THR A 64 9.69 6.09 -4.79
N SER A 65 10.55 7.09 -4.99
CA SER A 65 11.70 7.31 -4.11
C SER A 65 11.36 8.38 -3.07
N ASP A 66 11.04 9.60 -3.50
CA ASP A 66 10.90 10.74 -2.59
C ASP A 66 9.43 11.18 -2.37
N GLY A 67 8.51 10.62 -3.12
CA GLY A 67 7.09 10.96 -3.04
C GLY A 67 6.30 10.19 -1.98
N ASN A 68 5.16 10.73 -1.60
CA ASN A 68 4.20 10.05 -0.75
C ASN A 68 3.34 9.07 -1.56
N ILE A 69 2.91 8.01 -0.92
CA ILE A 69 1.96 7.06 -1.49
C ILE A 69 0.65 7.13 -0.70
N SER A 70 -0.44 7.39 -1.39
CA SER A 70 -1.78 7.34 -0.82
C SER A 70 -2.67 6.35 -1.57
N PHE A 71 -3.46 5.58 -0.83
CA PHE A 71 -4.42 4.64 -1.41
C PHE A 71 -5.73 4.63 -0.65
N GLU A 72 -6.81 4.57 -1.40
CA GLU A 72 -8.17 4.57 -0.85
C GLU A 72 -9.02 3.49 -1.53
N ASP A 73 -9.81 2.77 -0.73
CA ASP A 73 -10.74 1.75 -1.20
C ASP A 73 -10.10 0.66 -2.08
N LEU A 74 -8.98 0.13 -1.62
CA LEU A 74 -8.27 -0.91 -2.32
C LEU A 74 -8.85 -2.30 -1.98
N SER A 75 -9.15 -3.09 -3.01
CA SER A 75 -9.62 -4.48 -2.87
C SER A 75 -8.66 -5.42 -3.60
N GLY A 76 -7.87 -6.19 -2.86
CA GLY A 76 -6.88 -7.09 -3.47
C GLY A 76 -5.63 -7.27 -2.62
N SER A 77 -4.47 -7.20 -3.24
CA SER A 77 -3.17 -7.16 -2.57
C SER A 77 -2.45 -5.85 -2.84
N LEU A 78 -1.61 -5.41 -1.91
CA LEU A 78 -0.83 -4.19 -2.05
C LEU A 78 0.63 -4.43 -1.73
N THR A 79 1.48 -4.00 -2.64
CA THR A 79 2.91 -3.76 -2.38
C THR A 79 3.21 -2.30 -2.63
N ALA A 80 3.56 -1.55 -1.59
CA ALA A 80 3.91 -0.14 -1.69
C ALA A 80 5.33 0.10 -1.14
N SER A 81 6.12 0.91 -1.84
CA SER A 81 7.50 1.20 -1.44
C SER A 81 7.87 2.65 -1.78
N THR A 82 8.43 3.35 -0.81
CA THR A 82 9.07 4.65 -0.99
C THR A 82 10.37 4.69 -0.16
N SER A 83 11.25 5.66 -0.39
CA SER A 83 12.39 5.89 0.50
C SER A 83 12.02 6.95 1.55
N ASP A 84 11.71 8.16 1.13
CA ASP A 84 11.55 9.29 2.05
C ASP A 84 10.10 9.75 2.26
N GLY A 85 9.16 9.13 1.57
CA GLY A 85 7.73 9.48 1.66
C GLY A 85 6.94 8.73 2.71
N ASN A 86 5.81 9.30 3.09
CA ASN A 86 4.81 8.64 3.92
C ASN A 86 3.91 7.73 3.07
N VAL A 87 3.48 6.63 3.67
CA VAL A 87 2.50 5.72 3.04
C VAL A 87 1.24 5.70 3.88
N THR A 88 0.13 6.15 3.29
CA THR A 88 -1.16 6.26 3.99
C THR A 88 -2.29 5.68 3.17
N GLY A 89 -3.26 5.05 3.83
CA GLY A 89 -4.48 4.66 3.13
C GLY A 89 -5.34 3.60 3.82
N ASN A 90 -6.35 3.16 3.08
CA ASN A 90 -7.26 2.13 3.55
C ASN A 90 -7.47 1.02 2.53
N VAL A 91 -7.62 -0.19 3.03
CA VAL A 91 -7.93 -1.40 2.27
C VAL A 91 -9.35 -1.84 2.60
N LEU A 92 -10.21 -1.98 1.58
CA LEU A 92 -11.57 -2.50 1.72
C LEU A 92 -11.59 -4.01 1.93
N GLU A 93 -10.80 -4.70 1.12
CA GLU A 93 -10.72 -6.16 1.14
C GLU A 93 -9.28 -6.59 0.88
N LEU A 94 -8.65 -7.26 1.83
CA LEU A 94 -7.30 -7.79 1.70
C LEU A 94 -7.38 -9.27 1.32
N LYS A 95 -6.98 -9.60 0.08
CA LYS A 95 -7.14 -10.95 -0.48
C LYS A 95 -5.93 -11.85 -0.34
N ARG A 96 -4.72 -11.28 -0.36
CA ARG A 96 -3.48 -12.06 -0.33
C ARG A 96 -2.49 -11.52 0.68
N GLU A 97 -1.96 -10.32 0.44
CA GLU A 97 -0.92 -9.74 1.26
C GLU A 97 -0.98 -8.21 1.26
N LEU A 98 -0.45 -7.64 2.31
CA LEU A 98 -0.16 -6.22 2.44
C LEU A 98 1.31 -6.05 2.77
N THR A 99 2.09 -5.47 1.86
CA THR A 99 3.49 -5.18 2.07
C THR A 99 3.75 -3.70 1.84
N ILE A 100 4.16 -2.99 2.88
CA ILE A 100 4.49 -1.55 2.81
C ILE A 100 5.89 -1.35 3.39
N LYS A 101 6.74 -0.66 2.63
CA LYS A 101 8.10 -0.31 3.05
C LYS A 101 8.38 1.16 2.76
N THR A 102 8.92 1.84 3.75
CA THR A 102 9.57 3.14 3.57
C THR A 102 10.86 3.17 4.39
N SER A 103 11.84 3.97 4.00
CA SER A 103 13.02 4.13 4.85
C SER A 103 12.76 5.17 5.94
N ASP A 104 12.42 6.41 5.57
CA ASP A 104 12.35 7.51 6.53
C ASP A 104 10.94 8.11 6.75
N GLY A 105 9.93 7.56 6.09
CA GLY A 105 8.54 8.01 6.26
C GLY A 105 7.74 7.25 7.31
N ASN A 106 6.54 7.71 7.57
CA ASN A 106 5.58 7.03 8.42
C ASN A 106 4.62 6.15 7.60
N ILE A 107 4.14 5.09 8.21
CA ILE A 107 3.12 4.20 7.64
C ILE A 107 1.84 4.33 8.46
N ALA A 108 0.74 4.69 7.83
CA ALA A 108 -0.58 4.71 8.46
C ALA A 108 -1.60 3.99 7.57
N VAL A 109 -2.05 2.81 7.98
CA VAL A 109 -2.93 1.97 7.18
C VAL A 109 -4.13 1.45 7.98
N THR A 110 -5.30 1.47 7.35
CA THR A 110 -6.53 0.89 7.89
C THR A 110 -6.91 -0.33 7.07
N ILE A 111 -7.16 -1.45 7.73
CA ILE A 111 -7.52 -2.73 7.11
C ILE A 111 -8.80 -3.31 7.74
N PRO A 112 -9.47 -4.29 7.10
CA PRO A 112 -10.63 -4.97 7.71
C PRO A 112 -10.26 -5.68 9.02
N GLY A 113 -11.04 -5.43 10.09
CA GLY A 113 -10.72 -5.86 11.47
C GLY A 113 -10.99 -7.33 11.82
N ARG A 114 -11.55 -8.12 10.91
CA ARG A 114 -11.93 -9.53 11.19
C ARG A 114 -11.02 -10.56 10.53
N LEU A 115 -9.90 -10.14 9.97
CA LEU A 115 -8.98 -11.02 9.29
C LEU A 115 -8.05 -11.73 10.27
N GLY A 116 -7.74 -12.99 9.98
CA GLY A 116 -6.57 -13.64 10.53
C GLY A 116 -5.32 -13.10 9.85
N LEU A 117 -4.38 -12.55 10.63
CA LEU A 117 -3.21 -11.86 10.11
C LEU A 117 -1.92 -12.50 10.60
N ASP A 118 -0.97 -12.66 9.70
CA ASP A 118 0.42 -12.95 10.01
C ASP A 118 1.20 -11.62 9.97
N LEU A 119 1.47 -11.07 11.15
CA LEU A 119 2.05 -9.74 11.31
C LEU A 119 3.58 -9.80 11.35
N ASN A 120 4.23 -8.94 10.57
CA ASN A 120 5.65 -8.65 10.63
C ASN A 120 5.83 -7.14 10.47
N ILE A 121 5.89 -6.43 11.59
CA ILE A 121 5.85 -4.97 11.62
C ILE A 121 7.11 -4.47 12.32
N LYS A 122 7.79 -3.47 11.72
CA LYS A 122 8.97 -2.81 12.27
C LYS A 122 8.88 -1.32 12.09
N GLY A 123 9.22 -0.55 13.14
CA GLY A 123 9.21 0.91 13.12
C GLY A 123 9.82 1.50 14.38
N GLU A 124 9.95 2.81 14.44
CA GLU A 124 10.43 3.51 15.65
C GLU A 124 9.38 3.50 16.77
N SER A 125 8.11 3.67 16.41
CA SER A 125 6.97 3.57 17.32
C SER A 125 5.81 2.85 16.63
N LEU A 126 5.19 1.91 17.32
CA LEU A 126 4.15 1.07 16.78
C LEU A 126 2.80 1.30 17.49
N VAL A 127 1.78 1.66 16.73
CA VAL A 127 0.39 1.72 17.19
C VAL A 127 -0.40 0.67 16.42
N VAL A 128 -0.54 -0.52 17.00
CA VAL A 128 -1.17 -1.67 16.36
C VAL A 128 -2.12 -2.34 17.36
N PRO A 129 -3.43 -2.38 17.11
CA PRO A 129 -4.35 -3.10 17.97
C PRO A 129 -4.12 -4.61 17.83
N LEU A 130 -3.63 -5.25 18.88
CA LEU A 130 -3.37 -6.70 18.91
C LEU A 130 -4.57 -7.43 19.53
N THR A 131 -5.35 -8.10 18.70
CA THR A 131 -6.51 -8.90 19.13
C THR A 131 -6.24 -10.38 18.92
N ASN A 132 -6.47 -11.22 19.96
CA ASN A 132 -6.17 -12.64 19.92
C ASN A 132 -4.76 -12.92 19.34
N PHE A 133 -3.77 -12.20 19.86
CA PHE A 133 -2.41 -12.23 19.36
C PHE A 133 -1.58 -13.33 20.01
N THR A 134 -0.80 -14.00 19.19
CA THR A 134 0.21 -14.97 19.62
C THR A 134 1.51 -14.67 18.89
N GLY A 135 2.56 -14.31 19.61
CA GLY A 135 3.84 -13.94 19.03
C GLY A 135 4.69 -13.09 19.97
N GLN A 136 5.59 -12.34 19.39
CA GLN A 136 6.48 -11.41 20.08
C GLN A 136 6.10 -9.98 19.70
N SER A 137 6.06 -9.10 20.69
CA SER A 137 5.77 -7.68 20.49
C SER A 137 6.65 -6.87 21.45
N ASP A 138 7.36 -5.91 20.90
CA ASP A 138 8.11 -4.90 21.64
C ASP A 138 7.81 -3.50 21.08
N GLU A 139 8.52 -2.47 21.54
CA GLU A 139 8.28 -1.08 21.15
C GLU A 139 8.52 -0.82 19.65
N LYS A 140 9.39 -1.61 19.01
CA LYS A 140 9.89 -1.40 17.64
C LYS A 140 9.57 -2.55 16.69
N SER A 141 9.07 -3.66 17.19
CA SER A 141 8.74 -4.81 16.35
C SER A 141 7.55 -5.63 16.85
N ILE A 142 6.76 -6.13 15.90
CA ILE A 142 5.68 -7.08 16.15
C ILE A 142 5.84 -8.22 15.16
N GLN A 143 5.98 -9.45 15.68
CA GLN A 143 6.04 -10.66 14.86
C GLN A 143 5.15 -11.73 15.46
N GLY A 144 4.11 -12.12 14.75
CA GLY A 144 3.17 -13.13 15.26
C GLY A 144 1.87 -13.17 14.48
N LYS A 145 0.88 -13.84 15.08
CA LYS A 145 -0.43 -14.07 14.49
C LYS A 145 -1.51 -13.35 15.27
N SER A 146 -2.38 -12.65 14.58
CA SER A 146 -3.61 -12.06 15.13
C SER A 146 -4.81 -12.83 14.56
N ASN A 147 -5.81 -13.12 15.39
CA ASN A 147 -7.00 -13.90 15.01
C ASN A 147 -6.69 -15.22 14.29
N GLY A 148 -5.67 -15.95 14.72
CA GLY A 148 -5.30 -17.27 14.16
C GLY A 148 -4.36 -17.23 12.96
N GLY A 149 -4.02 -16.06 12.42
CA GLY A 149 -3.13 -15.88 11.27
C GLY A 149 -3.81 -16.18 9.93
N GLY A 150 -3.07 -16.03 8.85
CA GLY A 150 -3.50 -16.35 7.48
C GLY A 150 -3.05 -15.33 6.43
N THR A 151 -3.39 -14.07 6.58
CA THR A 151 -3.03 -13.04 5.61
C THR A 151 -1.75 -12.32 6.02
N PRO A 152 -0.67 -12.36 5.23
CA PRO A 152 0.57 -11.67 5.54
C PRO A 152 0.41 -10.15 5.52
N VAL A 153 0.89 -9.49 6.59
CA VAL A 153 0.98 -8.04 6.71
C VAL A 153 2.41 -7.68 7.12
N ASN A 154 3.16 -7.12 6.17
CA ASN A 154 4.56 -6.74 6.33
C ASN A 154 4.67 -5.21 6.25
N LEU A 155 4.94 -4.56 7.36
CA LEU A 155 5.13 -3.12 7.43
C LEU A 155 6.53 -2.81 7.97
N SER A 156 7.30 -1.97 7.29
CA SER A 156 8.66 -1.66 7.71
C SER A 156 9.04 -0.22 7.40
N THR A 157 9.51 0.49 8.42
CA THR A 157 10.02 1.86 8.34
C THR A 157 11.03 2.14 9.46
N SER A 158 11.84 3.21 9.35
CA SER A 158 12.52 3.80 10.50
C SER A 158 11.64 4.80 11.27
N GLY A 159 10.51 5.22 10.68
CA GLY A 159 9.52 6.09 11.30
C GLY A 159 8.43 5.31 12.05
N ASN A 160 7.28 5.93 12.22
CA ASN A 160 6.17 5.38 12.98
C ASN A 160 5.26 4.49 12.11
N VAL A 161 4.72 3.44 12.70
CA VAL A 161 3.70 2.60 12.07
C VAL A 161 2.40 2.67 12.84
N THR A 162 1.33 3.04 12.17
CA THR A 162 -0.03 2.98 12.69
C THR A 162 -0.85 2.02 11.84
N LEU A 163 -1.27 0.91 12.42
CA LEU A 163 -2.23 -0.01 11.83
C LEU A 163 -3.57 0.16 12.55
N SER A 164 -4.64 0.34 11.82
CA SER A 164 -5.98 0.48 12.37
C SER A 164 -6.92 -0.55 11.74
N TYR A 165 -7.97 -0.91 12.47
CA TYR A 165 -9.04 -1.78 11.99
C TYR A 165 -10.33 -0.98 11.82
N ARG A 166 -11.10 -1.35 10.81
CA ARG A 166 -12.43 -0.80 10.58
C ARG A 166 -13.49 -1.90 10.70
#